data_72c7f31eca55af74b39224b263a67210
#
_entry.id   72c7f31eca55af74b39224b263a67210
#
_cell.length_a   1.000
_cell.length_b   1.000
_cell.length_c   1.000
_cell.angle_alpha   90.00
_cell.angle_beta   90.00
_cell.angle_gamma   90.00
#
_symmetry.space_group_name_H-M   'P 1'
#
loop_
_entity.id
_entity.type
_entity.pdbx_description
1 polymer ?
#
loop_
_entity_poly.entity_id
_entity_poly.type
_entity_poly.pdbx_seq_one_letter_code
_entity_poly.pdbx_strand_id
1 'polypeptide(L)'
;LYRRGNVNGSMDQLICNALMEEMDAPIALSPGFRWGTTLLPGEIVTMEHLMSQVAITYPEVTLTEMTGARLKQVLEDVADNLFHPDPYYQQGGDMVRAGGLQYAIAPLASVGSRITDLSLNGEPIEADKTYKVAGWASIQKTQGEAIWDVVSRWLRREGQIGALMPNVPAVTGLANNLGLD
;
A
#
# COMPACT_ATOMS: atom_id res chain seq x y z
N LEU A 1 3.10 15.83 -2.18
CA LEU A 1 2.81 14.53 -1.56
C LEU A 1 1.36 14.48 -1.07
N TYR A 2 0.63 13.42 -1.32
CA TYR A 2 -0.78 13.24 -0.91
C TYR A 2 -1.12 11.76 -0.71
N ARG A 3 -2.13 11.48 0.13
CA ARG A 3 -2.70 10.13 0.39
C ARG A 3 -4.15 9.98 -0.08
N ARG A 4 -4.66 10.86 -0.90
CA ARG A 4 -6.09 10.89 -1.29
C ARG A 4 -6.41 10.17 -2.60
N GLY A 5 -5.44 9.48 -3.18
CA GLY A 5 -5.68 8.62 -4.34
C GLY A 5 -6.53 7.40 -4.00
N ASN A 6 -7.42 6.97 -4.89
CA ASN A 6 -8.31 5.84 -4.65
C ASN A 6 -7.58 4.52 -4.46
N VAL A 7 -6.50 4.31 -5.19
CA VAL A 7 -5.71 3.08 -5.13
C VAL A 7 -4.26 3.31 -4.70
N ASN A 8 -3.72 4.52 -4.89
CA ASN A 8 -2.43 4.94 -4.39
C ASN A 8 -2.28 6.46 -4.45
N GLY A 9 -1.36 7.02 -3.67
CA GLY A 9 -0.97 8.42 -3.69
C GLY A 9 0.53 8.57 -3.55
N SER A 10 1.07 9.75 -3.84
CA SER A 10 2.52 9.96 -3.78
C SER A 10 3.08 9.85 -2.35
N MET A 11 2.31 10.17 -1.32
CA MET A 11 2.74 9.93 0.06
C MET A 11 2.67 8.43 0.43
N ASP A 12 1.68 7.70 -0.07
CA ASP A 12 1.63 6.24 0.10
C ASP A 12 2.82 5.57 -0.56
N GLN A 13 3.17 6.02 -1.78
CA GLN A 13 4.35 5.53 -2.49
C GLN A 13 5.64 5.81 -1.71
N LEU A 14 5.77 7.01 -1.13
CA LEU A 14 6.89 7.37 -0.27
C LEU A 14 7.00 6.42 0.93
N ILE A 15 5.90 6.15 1.61
CA ILE A 15 5.87 5.22 2.74
C ILE A 15 6.29 3.80 2.31
N CYS A 16 5.78 3.33 1.17
CA CYS A 16 6.18 2.02 0.64
C CYS A 16 7.67 1.97 0.28
N ASN A 17 8.22 3.02 -0.35
CA ASN A 17 9.65 3.09 -0.68
C ASN A 17 10.51 3.06 0.58
N ALA A 18 10.15 3.86 1.59
CA ALA A 18 10.85 3.87 2.88
C ALA A 18 10.82 2.49 3.55
N LEU A 19 9.66 1.82 3.56
CA LEU A 19 9.54 0.46 4.09
C LEU A 19 10.41 -0.55 3.34
N MET A 20 10.39 -0.53 2.02
CA MET A 20 11.19 -1.47 1.21
C MET A 20 12.69 -1.29 1.46
N GLU A 21 13.17 -0.06 1.49
CA GLU A 21 14.59 0.22 1.67
C GLU A 21 15.07 0.02 3.11
N GLU A 22 14.33 0.54 4.10
CA GLU A 22 14.74 0.45 5.51
C GLU A 22 14.63 -0.97 6.08
N MET A 23 13.71 -1.79 5.53
CA MET A 23 13.49 -3.16 5.95
C MET A 23 14.18 -4.19 5.04
N ASP A 24 14.88 -3.73 4.00
CA ASP A 24 15.48 -4.60 2.98
C ASP A 24 14.47 -5.66 2.49
N ALA A 25 13.31 -5.21 2.01
CA ALA A 25 12.23 -6.04 1.53
C ALA A 25 11.80 -5.64 0.11
N PRO A 26 11.63 -6.59 -0.83
CA PRO A 26 11.23 -6.27 -2.19
C PRO A 26 9.75 -5.86 -2.31
N ILE A 27 8.96 -6.10 -1.26
CA ILE A 27 7.52 -5.83 -1.23
C ILE A 27 7.20 -5.05 0.04
N ALA A 28 6.38 -4.01 -0.10
CA ALA A 28 5.77 -3.31 1.03
C ALA A 28 4.25 -3.31 0.93
N LEU A 29 3.57 -3.52 2.06
CA LEU A 29 2.13 -3.37 2.19
C LEU A 29 1.84 -2.28 3.22
N SER A 30 1.11 -1.25 2.80
CA SER A 30 0.70 -0.12 3.65
C SER A 30 -0.82 0.02 3.62
N PRO A 31 -1.47 0.30 4.76
CA PRO A 31 -2.93 0.45 4.77
C PRO A 31 -3.38 1.62 3.90
N GLY A 32 -4.51 1.46 3.24
CA GLY A 32 -5.11 2.47 2.38
C GLY A 32 -5.89 3.49 3.21
N PHE A 33 -5.28 4.63 3.49
CA PHE A 33 -5.92 5.76 4.14
C PHE A 33 -5.98 6.96 3.21
N ARG A 34 -7.05 7.75 3.28
CA ARG A 34 -7.25 8.97 2.50
C ARG A 34 -7.31 10.23 3.38
N TRP A 35 -6.47 10.31 4.37
CA TRP A 35 -6.34 11.48 5.24
C TRP A 35 -4.95 12.12 5.16
N GLY A 36 -4.72 13.10 5.99
CA GLY A 36 -3.47 13.85 6.07
C GLY A 36 -3.46 15.10 5.19
N THR A 37 -2.50 15.95 5.45
CA THR A 37 -2.29 17.19 4.70
C THR A 37 -1.57 16.92 3.39
N THR A 38 -1.96 17.65 2.35
CA THR A 38 -1.23 17.64 1.08
C THR A 38 -0.03 18.58 1.17
N LEU A 39 1.13 18.14 0.69
CA LEU A 39 2.34 18.93 0.57
C LEU A 39 2.61 19.26 -0.90
N LEU A 40 2.81 20.54 -1.19
CA LEU A 40 3.12 21.02 -2.54
C LEU A 40 4.62 20.87 -2.86
N PRO A 41 5.01 20.91 -4.15
CA PRO A 41 6.41 20.94 -4.53
C PRO A 41 7.14 22.12 -3.89
N GLY A 42 8.33 21.87 -3.36
CA GLY A 42 9.17 22.88 -2.69
C GLY A 42 8.89 23.06 -1.20
N GLU A 43 7.85 22.45 -0.67
CA GLU A 43 7.58 22.50 0.78
C GLU A 43 8.48 21.54 1.55
N ILE A 44 8.83 21.94 2.77
CA ILE A 44 9.61 21.11 3.70
C ILE A 44 8.69 20.10 4.38
N VAL A 45 9.05 18.83 4.32
CA VAL A 45 8.36 17.78 5.09
C VAL A 45 8.76 17.90 6.55
N THR A 46 7.83 18.29 7.40
CA THR A 46 8.03 18.36 8.86
C THR A 46 7.57 17.07 9.54
N MET A 47 7.96 16.90 10.80
CA MET A 47 7.46 15.78 11.60
C MET A 47 5.95 15.83 11.80
N GLU A 48 5.36 17.02 11.90
CA GLU A 48 3.90 17.21 11.97
C GLU A 48 3.20 16.73 10.70
N HIS A 49 3.76 17.04 9.54
CA HIS A 49 3.25 16.51 8.26
C HIS A 49 3.31 14.99 8.23
N LEU A 50 4.41 14.40 8.66
CA LEU A 50 4.54 12.94 8.72
C LEU A 50 3.53 12.33 9.70
N MET A 51 3.44 12.85 10.92
CA MET A 51 2.49 12.36 11.93
C MET A 51 1.04 12.47 11.46
N SER A 52 0.66 13.54 10.74
CA SER A 52 -0.68 13.66 10.16
C SER A 52 -1.00 12.57 9.14
N GLN A 53 0.01 11.91 8.58
CA GLN A 53 -0.14 10.84 7.60
C GLN A 53 -0.16 9.43 8.22
N VAL A 54 0.62 9.23 9.30
CA VAL A 54 0.93 7.87 9.78
C VAL A 54 0.64 7.64 11.28
N ALA A 55 0.19 8.65 12.02
CA ALA A 55 -0.11 8.49 13.45
C ALA A 55 -1.41 7.70 13.64
N ILE A 56 -1.27 6.44 13.98
CA ILE A 56 -2.39 5.53 14.31
C ILE A 56 -2.06 4.71 15.55
N THR A 57 -3.05 3.96 16.05
CA THR A 57 -2.96 3.16 17.28
C THR A 57 -1.94 2.01 17.19
N TYR A 58 -1.71 1.48 16.01
CA TYR A 58 -0.82 0.34 15.75
C TYR A 58 0.27 0.76 14.74
N PRO A 59 1.29 1.51 15.18
CA PRO A 59 2.26 2.09 14.28
C PRO A 59 3.43 1.17 13.93
N GLU A 60 3.54 0.01 14.57
CA GLU A 60 4.71 -0.84 14.47
C GLU A 60 4.90 -1.37 13.05
N VAL A 61 6.14 -1.25 12.56
CA VAL A 61 6.58 -1.84 11.31
C VAL A 61 6.84 -3.33 11.52
N THR A 62 6.43 -4.12 10.56
CA THR A 62 6.61 -5.57 10.54
C THR A 62 7.43 -6.00 9.33
N LEU A 63 8.19 -7.06 9.51
CA LEU A 63 8.87 -7.77 8.44
C LEU A 63 8.45 -9.24 8.52
N THR A 64 7.79 -9.73 7.49
CA THR A 64 7.23 -11.08 7.46
C THR A 64 7.60 -11.79 6.16
N GLU A 65 7.55 -13.10 6.18
CA GLU A 65 7.64 -13.93 4.99
C GLU A 65 6.24 -14.41 4.61
N MET A 66 5.88 -14.23 3.35
CA MET A 66 4.58 -14.65 2.82
C MET A 66 4.77 -15.41 1.51
N THR A 67 3.99 -16.48 1.33
CA THR A 67 3.92 -17.15 0.03
C THR A 67 3.18 -16.26 -0.99
N GLY A 68 3.44 -16.46 -2.28
CA GLY A 68 2.71 -15.73 -3.33
C GLY A 68 1.21 -15.97 -3.28
N ALA A 69 0.79 -17.18 -2.93
CA ALA A 69 -0.63 -17.48 -2.68
C ALA A 69 -1.21 -16.61 -1.55
N ARG A 70 -0.45 -16.43 -0.45
CA ARG A 70 -0.88 -15.59 0.67
C ARG A 70 -0.92 -14.11 0.30
N LEU A 71 0.04 -13.62 -0.49
CA LEU A 71 0.03 -12.26 -1.02
C LEU A 71 -1.23 -11.99 -1.85
N LYS A 72 -1.55 -12.90 -2.78
CA LYS A 72 -2.78 -12.80 -3.57
C LYS A 72 -4.01 -12.80 -2.68
N GLN A 73 -4.07 -13.71 -1.70
CA GLN A 73 -5.20 -13.78 -0.77
C GLN A 73 -5.41 -12.47 0.00
N VAL A 74 -4.34 -11.85 0.51
CA VAL A 74 -4.45 -10.54 1.21
C VAL A 74 -5.05 -9.47 0.30
N LEU A 75 -4.62 -9.40 -0.95
CA LEU A 75 -5.17 -8.44 -1.92
C LEU A 75 -6.63 -8.74 -2.27
N GLU A 76 -6.99 -10.02 -2.43
CA GLU A 76 -8.37 -10.45 -2.68
C GLU A 76 -9.30 -10.15 -1.50
N ASP A 77 -8.86 -10.41 -0.26
CA ASP A 77 -9.64 -10.14 0.95
C ASP A 77 -9.95 -8.64 1.08
N VAL A 78 -8.97 -7.78 0.81
CA VAL A 78 -9.19 -6.32 0.81
C VAL A 78 -10.11 -5.89 -0.34
N ALA A 79 -9.91 -6.46 -1.53
CA ALA A 79 -10.78 -6.17 -2.68
C ALA A 79 -12.23 -6.62 -2.42
N ASP A 80 -12.43 -7.72 -1.70
CA ASP A 80 -13.77 -8.18 -1.33
C ASP A 80 -14.46 -7.21 -0.36
N ASN A 81 -13.75 -6.68 0.61
CA ASN A 81 -14.28 -5.65 1.51
C ASN A 81 -14.75 -4.40 0.78
N LEU A 82 -14.20 -4.10 -0.40
CA LEU A 82 -14.54 -2.92 -1.21
C LEU A 82 -15.63 -3.21 -2.24
N PHE A 83 -15.58 -4.38 -2.86
CA PHE A 83 -16.34 -4.70 -4.08
C PHE A 83 -17.30 -5.87 -3.92
N HIS A 84 -17.62 -6.28 -2.69
CA HIS A 84 -18.62 -7.31 -2.46
C HIS A 84 -19.97 -6.91 -3.07
N PRO A 85 -20.67 -7.79 -3.82
CA PRO A 85 -21.93 -7.43 -4.47
C PRO A 85 -23.07 -7.12 -3.48
N ASP A 86 -23.03 -7.72 -2.29
CA ASP A 86 -23.95 -7.40 -1.20
C ASP A 86 -23.33 -6.29 -0.32
N PRO A 87 -23.97 -5.10 -0.24
CA PRO A 87 -23.44 -3.96 0.51
C PRO A 87 -23.29 -4.21 2.01
N TYR A 88 -24.00 -5.19 2.59
CA TYR A 88 -23.84 -5.55 4.00
C TYR A 88 -22.48 -6.21 4.31
N TYR A 89 -21.81 -6.77 3.30
CA TYR A 89 -20.48 -7.35 3.43
C TYR A 89 -19.37 -6.38 3.01
N GLN A 90 -19.70 -5.22 2.47
CA GLN A 90 -18.73 -4.18 2.19
C GLN A 90 -18.31 -3.48 3.49
N GLN A 91 -17.17 -3.84 4.02
CA GLN A 91 -16.64 -3.20 5.24
C GLN A 91 -16.09 -1.79 4.96
N GLY A 92 -15.93 -1.43 3.70
CA GLY A 92 -15.39 -0.14 3.28
C GLY A 92 -13.86 -0.07 3.40
N GLY A 93 -13.35 1.14 3.49
CA GLY A 93 -11.92 1.41 3.48
C GLY A 93 -11.38 1.68 2.08
N ASP A 94 -10.12 1.40 1.88
CA ASP A 94 -9.40 1.55 0.61
C ASP A 94 -8.59 0.30 0.30
N MET A 95 -8.20 0.17 -0.97
CA MET A 95 -7.26 -0.87 -1.36
C MET A 95 -5.92 -0.68 -0.64
N VAL A 96 -5.33 -1.78 -0.16
CA VAL A 96 -3.98 -1.74 0.41
C VAL A 96 -2.99 -1.17 -0.61
N ARG A 97 -2.09 -0.33 -0.15
CA ARG A 97 -1.02 0.25 -0.98
C ARG A 97 0.12 -0.77 -1.06
N ALA A 98 0.49 -1.14 -2.26
CA ALA A 98 1.52 -2.13 -2.50
C ALA A 98 2.76 -1.49 -3.14
N GLY A 99 3.88 -1.53 -2.45
CA GLY A 99 5.20 -1.23 -3.00
C GLY A 99 5.81 -2.47 -3.63
N GLY A 100 6.47 -2.32 -4.78
CA GLY A 100 7.14 -3.40 -5.51
C GLY A 100 6.23 -4.28 -6.36
N LEU A 101 4.98 -4.54 -5.93
CA LEU A 101 4.04 -5.38 -6.64
C LEU A 101 3.29 -4.61 -7.74
N GLN A 102 3.13 -5.22 -8.91
CA GLN A 102 2.19 -4.80 -9.94
C GLN A 102 1.06 -5.83 -10.03
N TYR A 103 -0.17 -5.37 -10.29
CA TYR A 103 -1.32 -6.24 -10.45
C TYR A 103 -2.48 -5.50 -11.13
N ALA A 104 -3.51 -6.24 -11.53
CA ALA A 104 -4.76 -5.67 -12.00
C ALA A 104 -5.91 -6.04 -11.05
N ILE A 105 -6.91 -5.16 -10.97
CA ILE A 105 -8.14 -5.37 -10.20
C ILE A 105 -9.33 -5.40 -11.15
N ALA A 106 -10.12 -6.47 -11.08
CA ALA A 106 -11.42 -6.60 -11.76
C ALA A 106 -12.56 -6.54 -10.70
N PRO A 107 -13.07 -5.36 -10.32
CA PRO A 107 -14.00 -5.19 -9.21
C PRO A 107 -15.27 -6.04 -9.31
N LEU A 108 -15.77 -6.26 -10.53
CA LEU A 108 -16.99 -7.03 -10.79
C LEU A 108 -16.77 -8.55 -10.87
N ALA A 109 -15.54 -9.01 -10.78
CA ALA A 109 -15.24 -10.45 -10.76
C ALA A 109 -15.62 -11.09 -9.43
N SER A 110 -15.74 -12.40 -9.41
CA SER A 110 -15.99 -13.17 -8.19
C SER A 110 -14.81 -13.08 -7.22
N VAL A 111 -15.09 -13.26 -5.94
CA VAL A 111 -14.06 -13.39 -4.88
C VAL A 111 -13.01 -14.42 -5.30
N GLY A 112 -11.74 -14.09 -5.10
CA GLY A 112 -10.60 -14.91 -5.49
C GLY A 112 -10.17 -14.76 -6.96
N SER A 113 -10.93 -13.99 -7.76
CA SER A 113 -10.66 -13.72 -9.17
C SER A 113 -10.58 -12.23 -9.51
N ARG A 114 -10.59 -11.35 -8.49
CA ARG A 114 -10.48 -9.90 -8.69
C ARG A 114 -9.06 -9.45 -8.93
N ILE A 115 -8.08 -10.14 -8.36
CA ILE A 115 -6.66 -9.81 -8.50
C ILE A 115 -6.01 -10.70 -9.55
N THR A 116 -5.52 -10.08 -10.62
CA THR A 116 -4.83 -10.74 -11.72
C THR A 116 -3.48 -10.09 -12.00
N ASP A 117 -2.66 -10.72 -12.82
CA ASP A 117 -1.37 -10.23 -13.30
C ASP A 117 -0.40 -9.79 -12.18
N LEU A 118 -0.49 -10.49 -11.04
CA LEU A 118 0.34 -10.19 -9.88
C LEU A 118 1.80 -10.52 -10.18
N SER A 119 2.66 -9.50 -10.14
CA SER A 119 4.06 -9.60 -10.49
C SER A 119 4.95 -8.74 -9.59
N LEU A 120 6.24 -9.11 -9.52
CA LEU A 120 7.30 -8.38 -8.84
C LEU A 120 8.45 -8.17 -9.82
N ASN A 121 8.83 -6.91 -10.07
CA ASN A 121 9.88 -6.55 -11.03
C ASN A 121 9.64 -7.14 -12.45
N GLY A 122 8.38 -7.26 -12.85
CA GLY A 122 7.99 -7.81 -14.15
C GLY A 122 7.89 -9.35 -14.21
N GLU A 123 8.30 -10.06 -13.16
CA GLU A 123 8.19 -11.51 -13.08
C GLU A 123 6.91 -11.91 -12.33
N PRO A 124 6.12 -12.87 -12.83
CA PRO A 124 4.92 -13.34 -12.14
C PRO A 124 5.23 -13.85 -10.73
N ILE A 125 4.33 -13.56 -9.79
CA ILE A 125 4.40 -14.12 -8.44
C ILE A 125 4.06 -15.60 -8.47
N GLU A 126 4.99 -16.42 -8.00
CA GLU A 126 4.83 -17.87 -7.87
C GLU A 126 4.11 -18.21 -6.54
N ALA A 127 3.04 -18.99 -6.62
CA ALA A 127 2.14 -19.26 -5.48
C ALA A 127 2.87 -19.84 -4.26
N ASP A 128 3.78 -20.77 -4.49
CA ASP A 128 4.49 -21.52 -3.43
C ASP A 128 5.81 -20.88 -2.99
N LYS A 129 6.27 -19.87 -3.72
CA LYS A 129 7.50 -19.15 -3.39
C LYS A 129 7.24 -18.16 -2.27
N THR A 130 8.21 -18.08 -1.36
CA THR A 130 8.19 -17.15 -0.23
C THR A 130 8.85 -15.83 -0.60
N TYR A 131 8.21 -14.74 -0.22
CA TYR A 131 8.65 -13.36 -0.43
C TYR A 131 8.74 -12.62 0.90
N LYS A 132 9.79 -11.81 1.05
CA LYS A 132 9.98 -10.93 2.20
C LYS A 132 9.09 -9.69 2.02
N VAL A 133 8.26 -9.39 3.01
CA VAL A 133 7.24 -8.34 2.95
C VAL A 133 7.36 -7.43 4.16
N ALA A 134 7.61 -6.15 3.92
CA ALA A 134 7.51 -5.12 4.93
C ALA A 134 6.07 -4.62 5.03
N GLY A 135 5.61 -4.33 6.23
CA GLY A 135 4.27 -3.81 6.48
C GLY A 135 4.22 -2.97 7.74
N TRP A 136 3.05 -2.40 8.01
CA TRP A 136 2.77 -1.69 9.26
C TRP A 136 1.27 -1.65 9.54
N ALA A 137 0.85 -1.14 10.69
CA ALA A 137 -0.54 -1.02 11.09
C ALA A 137 -1.25 -2.38 11.31
N SER A 138 -0.50 -3.38 11.77
CA SER A 138 -1.10 -4.67 12.14
C SER A 138 -1.88 -4.54 13.43
N ILE A 139 -3.13 -5.04 13.45
CA ILE A 139 -3.93 -5.15 14.67
C ILE A 139 -3.42 -6.25 15.62
N GLN A 140 -2.57 -7.13 15.13
CA GLN A 140 -1.88 -8.10 15.99
C GLN A 140 -0.77 -7.37 16.75
N LYS A 141 -0.67 -7.68 18.06
CA LYS A 141 0.38 -7.10 18.88
C LYS A 141 1.74 -7.54 18.36
N THR A 142 2.45 -6.61 17.74
CA THR A 142 3.80 -6.80 17.21
C THR A 142 4.79 -5.97 18.01
N GLN A 143 6.05 -6.37 17.99
CA GLN A 143 7.15 -5.53 18.45
C GLN A 143 7.89 -5.03 17.22
N GLY A 144 8.03 -3.73 17.09
CA GLY A 144 8.69 -3.10 15.97
C GLY A 144 8.89 -1.62 16.21
N GLU A 145 9.68 -1.01 15.37
CA GLU A 145 9.87 0.44 15.34
C GLU A 145 8.59 1.08 14.79
N ALA A 146 8.28 2.29 15.25
CA ALA A 146 7.11 2.99 14.74
C ALA A 146 7.33 3.48 13.29
N ILE A 147 6.31 3.43 12.46
CA ILE A 147 6.39 3.82 11.03
C ILE A 147 6.92 5.25 10.84
N TRP A 148 6.57 6.19 11.71
CA TRP A 148 7.08 7.57 11.62
C TRP A 148 8.59 7.67 11.87
N ASP A 149 9.18 6.80 12.67
CA ASP A 149 10.62 6.77 12.90
C ASP A 149 11.34 6.20 11.66
N VAL A 150 10.82 5.12 11.09
CA VAL A 150 11.31 4.51 9.86
C VAL A 150 11.26 5.51 8.70
N VAL A 151 10.12 6.12 8.45
CA VAL A 151 9.94 7.08 7.34
C VAL A 151 10.76 8.35 7.58
N SER A 152 10.84 8.87 8.82
CA SER A 152 11.65 10.06 9.10
C SER A 152 13.15 9.80 8.91
N ARG A 153 13.64 8.62 9.26
CA ARG A 153 15.03 8.21 9.01
C ARG A 153 15.33 8.15 7.52
N TRP A 154 14.47 7.52 6.75
CA TRP A 154 14.57 7.46 5.30
C TRP A 154 14.57 8.86 4.67
N LEU A 155 13.61 9.73 5.04
CA LEU A 155 13.53 11.10 4.55
C LEU A 155 14.79 11.94 4.85
N ARG A 156 15.38 11.78 6.03
CA ARG A 156 16.63 12.46 6.40
C ARG A 156 17.82 11.99 5.58
N ARG A 157 17.86 10.71 5.24
CA ARG A 157 18.91 10.13 4.38
C ARG A 157 18.78 10.65 2.95
N GLU A 158 17.58 10.68 2.42
CA GLU A 158 17.32 11.17 1.05
C GLU A 158 17.53 12.69 0.91
N GLY A 159 17.25 13.46 1.95
CA GLY A 159 17.40 14.90 2.00
C GLY A 159 16.42 15.65 1.10
N GLN A 160 16.29 15.28 -0.16
CA GLN A 160 15.34 15.85 -1.11
C GLN A 160 14.62 14.75 -1.88
N ILE A 161 13.29 14.81 -1.88
CA ILE A 161 12.45 13.84 -2.58
C ILE A 161 12.08 14.40 -3.95
N GLY A 162 12.43 13.67 -4.99
CA GLY A 162 12.00 13.94 -6.36
C GLY A 162 10.52 13.63 -6.59
N ALA A 163 10.07 13.79 -7.83
CA ALA A 163 8.72 13.39 -8.22
C ALA A 163 8.54 11.87 -8.05
N LEU A 164 7.56 11.48 -7.27
CA LEU A 164 7.20 10.08 -7.06
C LEU A 164 6.09 9.68 -8.04
N MET A 165 6.28 8.58 -8.73
CA MET A 165 5.25 7.94 -9.55
C MET A 165 4.55 6.89 -8.69
N PRO A 166 3.28 7.09 -8.31
CA PRO A 166 2.53 6.10 -7.56
C PRO A 166 2.40 4.79 -8.36
N ASN A 167 2.65 3.68 -7.69
CA ASN A 167 2.42 2.35 -8.26
C ASN A 167 0.91 2.05 -8.18
N VAL A 168 0.20 2.27 -9.27
CA VAL A 168 -1.26 2.16 -9.36
C VAL A 168 -1.61 0.85 -10.04
N PRO A 169 -2.44 -0.02 -9.45
CA PRO A 169 -2.93 -1.21 -10.12
C PRO A 169 -3.83 -0.85 -11.31
N ALA A 170 -3.78 -1.66 -12.36
CA ALA A 170 -4.70 -1.53 -13.47
C ALA A 170 -6.12 -1.93 -13.02
N VAL A 171 -7.13 -1.08 -13.30
CA VAL A 171 -8.53 -1.42 -13.04
C VAL A 171 -9.19 -1.86 -14.33
N THR A 172 -9.83 -3.03 -14.30
CA THR A 172 -10.45 -3.66 -15.48
C THR A 172 -11.95 -3.89 -15.26
N GLY A 173 -12.70 -3.99 -16.37
CA GLY A 173 -14.14 -4.30 -16.32
C GLY A 173 -15.05 -3.15 -15.90
N LEU A 174 -14.51 -1.96 -15.63
CA LEU A 174 -15.28 -0.74 -15.35
C LEU A 174 -15.02 0.29 -16.44
N ALA A 175 -16.06 0.64 -17.19
CA ALA A 175 -15.97 1.70 -18.18
C ALA A 175 -16.56 3.01 -17.61
N ASN A 176 -15.92 4.15 -17.94
CA ASN A 176 -16.39 5.49 -17.59
C ASN A 176 -16.53 5.76 -16.07
N ASN A 177 -15.68 5.19 -15.26
CA ASN A 177 -15.63 5.50 -13.83
C ASN A 177 -14.47 6.46 -13.53
N LEU A 178 -14.80 7.76 -13.49
CA LEU A 178 -13.84 8.85 -13.25
C LEU A 178 -13.13 8.77 -11.89
N GLY A 179 -13.60 7.93 -10.97
CA GLY A 179 -12.97 7.75 -9.67
C GLY A 179 -11.83 6.71 -9.66
N LEU A 180 -11.60 6.04 -10.79
CA LEU A 180 -10.63 4.95 -10.92
C LEU A 180 -9.61 5.20 -12.07
N ASP A 181 -9.76 6.32 -12.77
CA ASP A 181 -8.83 6.77 -13.83
C ASP A 181 -7.62 7.49 -13.24
#